data_750f905939bb24b13fb1faf07553453a
#
_entry.id   750f905939bb24b13fb1faf07553453a
#
_cell.length_a   1.000
_cell.length_b   1.000
_cell.length_c   1.000
_cell.angle_alpha   90.00
_cell.angle_beta   90.00
_cell.angle_gamma   90.00
#
_symmetry.space_group_name_H-M   'P 1'
#
loop_
_entity.id
_entity.type
_entity.pdbx_description
1 polymer ?
#
loop_
_entity_poly.entity_id
_entity_poly.type
_entity_poly.pdbx_seq_one_letter_code
_entity_poly.pdbx_strand_id
1 'polypeptide(L)'
;MITKSKPKSDTILPILVLLLFAAAIAAHYALEPWGFYRKISGSEAALRMQVVQTAESYLGCRESDGSHEAIIDLYNAHEPLAQNYTVQYTDSWCATFVSAVSIRCGLTDILPTECSCERLIGLFGELDCWQEDDNYTPLPG
;
A
#
# COMPACT_ATOMS: atom_id res chain seq x y z
N MET A 1 -49.43 42.33 23.65
CA MET A 1 -48.81 41.37 24.60
C MET A 1 -48.32 40.18 23.75
N ILE A 2 -47.00 40.11 23.51
CA ILE A 2 -46.43 39.00 22.71
C ILE A 2 -45.82 38.03 23.72
N THR A 3 -46.45 36.86 23.88
CA THR A 3 -45.93 35.81 24.73
C THR A 3 -44.79 35.07 24.02
N LYS A 4 -43.56 35.26 24.47
CA LYS A 4 -42.39 34.46 24.06
C LYS A 4 -42.57 33.05 24.64
N SER A 5 -42.86 32.07 23.79
CA SER A 5 -42.82 30.67 24.18
C SER A 5 -41.38 30.23 24.37
N LYS A 6 -41.02 29.74 25.57
CA LYS A 6 -39.74 29.06 25.81
C LYS A 6 -39.69 27.79 24.93
N PRO A 7 -38.54 27.51 24.30
CA PRO A 7 -38.37 26.26 23.59
C PRO A 7 -38.50 25.10 24.60
N LYS A 8 -39.30 24.11 24.28
CA LYS A 8 -39.55 22.93 25.14
C LYS A 8 -38.22 22.14 25.22
N SER A 9 -37.77 21.87 26.43
CA SER A 9 -36.58 21.07 26.78
C SER A 9 -36.50 19.71 26.04
N ASP A 10 -37.65 19.18 25.63
CA ASP A 10 -37.78 17.86 25.02
C ASP A 10 -37.23 17.75 23.59
N THR A 11 -36.96 18.88 22.92
CA THR A 11 -36.38 18.91 21.56
C THR A 11 -34.88 19.12 21.56
N ILE A 12 -34.29 19.62 22.64
CA ILE A 12 -32.87 19.93 22.73
C ILE A 12 -32.04 18.64 22.88
N LEU A 13 -32.51 17.69 23.67
CA LEU A 13 -31.83 16.43 23.95
C LEU A 13 -31.60 15.58 22.68
N PRO A 14 -32.60 15.34 21.83
CA PRO A 14 -32.38 14.57 20.59
C PRO A 14 -31.48 15.29 19.57
N ILE A 15 -31.51 16.62 19.53
CA ILE A 15 -30.61 17.38 18.66
C ILE A 15 -29.15 17.27 19.15
N LEU A 16 -28.92 17.32 20.45
CA LEU A 16 -27.60 17.16 21.05
C LEU A 16 -27.04 15.75 20.80
N VAL A 17 -27.86 14.73 20.92
CA VAL A 17 -27.49 13.33 20.60
C VAL A 17 -27.14 13.17 19.13
N LEU A 18 -27.91 13.75 18.21
CA LEU A 18 -27.62 13.73 16.78
C LEU A 18 -26.30 14.45 16.45
N LEU A 19 -26.02 15.58 17.08
CA LEU A 19 -24.77 16.32 16.89
C LEU A 19 -23.57 15.54 17.42
N LEU A 20 -23.69 14.87 18.58
CA LEU A 20 -22.64 14.01 19.12
C LEU A 20 -22.40 12.79 18.22
N PHE A 21 -23.45 12.19 17.65
CA PHE A 21 -23.34 11.08 16.72
C PHE A 21 -22.68 11.51 15.40
N ALA A 22 -23.06 12.67 14.86
CA ALA A 22 -22.43 13.26 13.68
C ALA A 22 -20.95 13.61 13.91
N ALA A 23 -20.63 14.13 15.10
CA ALA A 23 -19.24 14.41 15.49
C ALA A 23 -18.41 13.14 15.67
N ALA A 24 -19.00 12.07 16.24
CA ALA A 24 -18.33 10.77 16.38
C ALA A 24 -18.08 10.12 15.00
N ILE A 25 -19.06 10.20 14.09
CA ILE A 25 -18.93 9.74 12.70
C ILE A 25 -17.84 10.55 11.98
N ALA A 26 -17.84 11.87 12.09
CA ALA A 26 -16.83 12.73 11.48
C ALA A 26 -15.42 12.47 12.06
N ALA A 27 -15.31 12.22 13.38
CA ALA A 27 -14.06 11.83 14.01
C ALA A 27 -13.59 10.44 13.55
N HIS A 28 -14.51 9.48 13.40
CA HIS A 28 -14.20 8.16 12.87
C HIS A 28 -13.65 8.24 11.44
N TYR A 29 -14.30 8.98 10.54
CA TYR A 29 -13.82 9.21 9.19
C TYR A 29 -12.54 10.06 9.12
N ALA A 30 -12.28 10.93 10.10
CA ALA A 30 -11.03 11.70 10.17
C ALA A 30 -9.84 10.89 10.71
N LEU A 31 -10.11 9.82 11.49
CA LEU A 31 -9.12 8.90 12.06
C LEU A 31 -8.94 7.63 11.20
N GLU A 32 -9.80 7.42 10.20
CA GLU A 32 -9.66 6.34 9.24
C GLU A 32 -8.35 6.47 8.43
N PRO A 33 -7.74 5.36 7.99
CA PRO A 33 -6.53 5.36 7.16
C PRO A 33 -6.62 6.24 5.91
N TRP A 34 -7.83 6.50 5.41
CA TRP A 34 -8.14 7.47 4.35
C TRP A 34 -7.71 8.90 4.67
N GLY A 35 -7.64 9.29 5.95
CA GLY A 35 -7.08 10.58 6.37
C GLY A 35 -5.59 10.71 6.07
N PHE A 36 -4.87 9.59 5.99
CA PHE A 36 -3.45 9.56 5.61
C PHE A 36 -3.26 9.80 4.11
N TYR A 37 -4.09 9.21 3.24
CA TYR A 37 -4.04 9.45 1.79
C TYR A 37 -4.27 10.92 1.38
N ARG A 38 -4.88 11.73 2.25
CA ARG A 38 -4.96 13.18 2.03
C ARG A 38 -3.64 13.92 2.21
N LYS A 39 -2.64 13.28 2.82
CA LYS A 39 -1.32 13.88 3.08
C LYS A 39 -0.29 13.54 2.03
N ILE A 40 -0.53 12.51 1.22
CA ILE A 40 0.34 12.16 0.11
C ILE A 40 -0.01 12.98 -1.13
N SER A 41 1.00 13.30 -1.93
CA SER A 41 0.76 14.01 -3.20
C SER A 41 -0.05 13.15 -4.16
N GLY A 42 -0.83 13.78 -5.06
CA GLY A 42 -1.57 13.05 -6.09
C GLY A 42 -0.66 12.20 -6.99
N SER A 43 0.57 12.64 -7.22
CA SER A 43 1.58 11.89 -7.96
C SER A 43 2.03 10.63 -7.21
N GLU A 44 2.26 10.73 -5.90
CA GLU A 44 2.61 9.57 -5.08
C GLU A 44 1.46 8.56 -5.04
N ALA A 45 0.23 9.02 -4.84
CA ALA A 45 -0.95 8.15 -4.85
C ALA A 45 -1.09 7.39 -6.19
N ALA A 46 -0.80 8.06 -7.31
CA ALA A 46 -0.83 7.43 -8.63
C ALA A 46 0.26 6.35 -8.77
N LEU A 47 1.48 6.60 -8.30
CA LEU A 47 2.57 5.61 -8.32
C LEU A 47 2.24 4.40 -7.44
N ARG A 48 1.73 4.61 -6.23
CA ARG A 48 1.29 3.53 -5.34
C ARG A 48 0.20 2.67 -5.97
N MET A 49 -0.80 3.29 -6.60
CA MET A 49 -1.84 2.56 -7.32
C MET A 49 -1.29 1.80 -8.52
N GLN A 50 -0.30 2.33 -9.24
CA GLN A 50 0.37 1.63 -10.34
C GLN A 50 1.06 0.36 -9.83
N VAL A 51 1.77 0.43 -8.70
CA VAL A 51 2.43 -0.73 -8.06
C VAL A 51 1.39 -1.79 -7.69
N VAL A 52 0.29 -1.41 -7.03
CA VAL A 52 -0.80 -2.33 -6.66
C VAL A 52 -1.39 -3.01 -7.89
N GLN A 53 -1.80 -2.24 -8.90
CA GLN A 53 -2.41 -2.78 -10.12
C GLN A 53 -1.45 -3.69 -10.88
N THR A 54 -0.16 -3.37 -10.90
CA THR A 54 0.87 -4.20 -11.51
C THR A 54 1.01 -5.52 -10.75
N ALA A 55 1.08 -5.48 -9.41
CA ALA A 55 1.13 -6.69 -8.60
C ALA A 55 -0.14 -7.56 -8.78
N GLU A 56 -1.32 -6.94 -8.79
CA GLU A 56 -2.60 -7.62 -9.02
C GLU A 56 -2.68 -8.28 -10.40
N SER A 57 -2.00 -7.75 -11.42
CA SER A 57 -1.96 -8.35 -12.76
C SER A 57 -1.31 -9.73 -12.81
N TYR A 58 -0.56 -10.10 -11.77
CA TYR A 58 0.07 -11.42 -11.61
C TYR A 58 -0.73 -12.37 -10.71
N LEU A 59 -1.93 -11.97 -10.27
CA LEU A 59 -2.77 -12.86 -9.46
C LEU A 59 -3.06 -14.15 -10.21
N GLY A 60 -2.81 -15.27 -9.54
CA GLY A 60 -3.01 -16.61 -10.10
C GLY A 60 -1.77 -17.21 -10.75
N CYS A 61 -0.66 -16.48 -10.89
CA CYS A 61 0.61 -17.06 -11.31
C CYS A 61 1.09 -18.13 -10.31
N ARG A 62 1.55 -19.29 -10.82
CA ARG A 62 1.89 -20.47 -10.01
C ARG A 62 3.09 -21.19 -10.61
N GLU A 63 3.86 -21.85 -9.76
CA GLU A 63 4.93 -22.77 -10.18
C GLU A 63 4.37 -24.01 -10.89
N SER A 64 3.22 -24.50 -10.41
CA SER A 64 2.64 -25.76 -10.89
C SER A 64 2.21 -25.76 -12.36
N ASP A 65 1.98 -24.58 -12.95
CA ASP A 65 1.59 -24.42 -14.35
C ASP A 65 2.61 -23.61 -15.18
N GLY A 66 3.72 -23.19 -14.56
CA GLY A 66 4.77 -22.41 -15.19
C GLY A 66 4.44 -20.94 -15.42
N SER A 67 3.27 -20.46 -15.00
CA SER A 67 2.87 -19.06 -15.23
C SER A 67 3.72 -18.04 -14.48
N HIS A 68 4.47 -18.45 -13.44
CA HIS A 68 5.44 -17.63 -12.72
C HIS A 68 6.72 -17.34 -13.52
N GLU A 69 7.04 -18.13 -14.54
CA GLU A 69 8.26 -18.01 -15.34
C GLU A 69 8.38 -16.62 -15.98
N ALA A 70 7.26 -16.05 -16.44
CA ALA A 70 7.25 -14.70 -17.02
C ALA A 70 7.68 -13.60 -16.04
N ILE A 71 7.52 -13.81 -14.73
CA ILE A 71 7.97 -12.89 -13.67
C ILE A 71 9.50 -12.99 -13.56
N ILE A 72 10.02 -14.22 -13.58
CA ILE A 72 11.45 -14.49 -13.50
C ILE A 72 12.16 -13.99 -14.76
N ASP A 73 11.58 -14.22 -15.93
CA ASP A 73 12.11 -13.72 -17.21
C ASP A 73 12.21 -12.18 -17.24
N LEU A 74 11.18 -11.50 -16.73
CA LEU A 74 11.18 -10.04 -16.64
C LEU A 74 12.31 -9.55 -15.73
N TYR A 75 12.52 -10.19 -14.58
CA TYR A 75 13.63 -9.87 -13.68
C TYR A 75 14.99 -10.12 -14.35
N ASN A 76 15.17 -11.31 -14.93
CA ASN A 76 16.42 -11.70 -15.57
C ASN A 76 16.79 -10.86 -16.80
N ALA A 77 15.81 -10.23 -17.44
CA ALA A 77 16.05 -9.30 -18.55
C ALA A 77 16.47 -7.89 -18.10
N HIS A 78 16.45 -7.60 -16.80
CA HIS A 78 16.81 -6.30 -16.23
C HIS A 78 18.26 -6.30 -15.76
N GLU A 79 19.09 -5.43 -16.33
CA GLU A 79 20.50 -5.27 -15.94
C GLU A 79 20.74 -3.99 -15.12
N PRO A 80 21.66 -4.00 -14.17
CA PRO A 80 22.47 -5.16 -13.75
C PRO A 80 21.69 -6.11 -12.85
N LEU A 81 21.91 -7.41 -13.00
CA LEU A 81 21.33 -8.41 -12.10
C LEU A 81 21.92 -8.29 -10.70
N ALA A 82 21.08 -8.32 -9.68
CA ALA A 82 21.53 -8.39 -8.30
C ALA A 82 22.42 -9.64 -8.11
N GLN A 83 23.52 -9.45 -7.40
CA GLN A 83 24.52 -10.51 -7.13
C GLN A 83 25.11 -11.16 -8.40
N ASN A 84 24.91 -10.58 -9.59
CA ASN A 84 25.23 -11.19 -10.88
C ASN A 84 24.62 -12.61 -11.02
N TYR A 85 23.43 -12.81 -10.47
CA TYR A 85 22.76 -14.10 -10.43
C TYR A 85 21.52 -14.12 -11.33
N THR A 86 21.48 -15.09 -12.24
CA THR A 86 20.30 -15.37 -13.08
C THR A 86 19.37 -16.32 -12.32
N VAL A 87 18.22 -15.85 -11.91
CA VAL A 87 17.21 -16.60 -11.15
C VAL A 87 16.69 -17.75 -12.01
N GLN A 88 16.65 -18.95 -11.44
CA GLN A 88 16.11 -20.14 -12.09
C GLN A 88 14.62 -20.29 -11.80
N TYR A 89 13.88 -20.97 -12.68
CA TYR A 89 12.43 -21.20 -12.47
C TYR A 89 12.09 -22.06 -11.24
N THR A 90 13.09 -22.76 -10.71
CA THR A 90 12.96 -23.57 -9.50
C THR A 90 13.35 -22.84 -8.21
N ASP A 91 13.82 -21.61 -8.33
CA ASP A 91 14.22 -20.81 -7.17
C ASP A 91 12.99 -20.20 -6.48
N SER A 92 13.15 -19.84 -5.20
CA SER A 92 12.16 -19.05 -4.51
C SER A 92 12.10 -17.63 -5.11
N TRP A 93 10.95 -17.21 -5.56
CA TRP A 93 10.78 -15.99 -6.36
C TRP A 93 10.07 -14.83 -5.64
N CYS A 94 9.96 -14.87 -4.28
CA CYS A 94 9.29 -13.82 -3.52
C CYS A 94 9.92 -12.43 -3.72
N ALA A 95 11.25 -12.30 -3.53
CA ALA A 95 11.98 -11.05 -3.77
C ALA A 95 12.03 -10.69 -5.26
N THR A 96 12.18 -11.69 -6.11
CA THR A 96 12.14 -11.56 -7.58
C THR A 96 10.80 -10.98 -8.04
N PHE A 97 9.67 -11.38 -7.43
CA PHE A 97 8.36 -10.81 -7.72
C PHE A 97 8.28 -9.32 -7.40
N VAL A 98 8.75 -8.91 -6.20
CA VAL A 98 8.77 -7.50 -5.81
C VAL A 98 9.62 -6.68 -6.79
N SER A 99 10.79 -7.20 -7.15
CA SER A 99 11.69 -6.59 -8.13
C SER A 99 11.06 -6.51 -9.53
N ALA A 100 10.38 -7.56 -9.99
CA ALA A 100 9.69 -7.56 -11.27
C ALA A 100 8.55 -6.53 -11.33
N VAL A 101 7.82 -6.33 -10.22
CA VAL A 101 6.82 -5.26 -10.11
C VAL A 101 7.48 -3.88 -10.22
N SER A 102 8.59 -3.65 -9.53
CA SER A 102 9.37 -2.41 -9.62
C SER A 102 9.83 -2.12 -11.06
N ILE A 103 10.42 -3.14 -11.72
CA ILE A 103 10.88 -3.07 -13.11
C ILE A 103 9.72 -2.73 -14.05
N ARG A 104 8.58 -3.42 -13.93
CA ARG A 104 7.41 -3.20 -14.79
C ARG A 104 6.78 -1.84 -14.61
N CYS A 105 6.87 -1.28 -13.41
CA CYS A 105 6.42 0.08 -13.11
C CYS A 105 7.41 1.17 -13.54
N GLY A 106 8.64 0.81 -13.93
CA GLY A 106 9.71 1.77 -14.21
C GLY A 106 10.17 2.55 -12.97
N LEU A 107 10.15 1.90 -11.81
CA LEU A 107 10.45 2.52 -10.50
C LEU A 107 11.77 2.03 -9.90
N THR A 108 12.65 1.45 -10.69
CA THR A 108 13.93 0.87 -10.21
C THR A 108 14.90 1.90 -9.63
N ASP A 109 14.72 3.19 -9.95
CA ASP A 109 15.46 4.30 -9.34
C ASP A 109 14.98 4.61 -7.89
N ILE A 110 13.82 4.11 -7.50
CA ILE A 110 13.18 4.38 -6.20
C ILE A 110 13.08 3.09 -5.38
N LEU A 111 12.70 2.00 -6.03
CA LEU A 111 12.52 0.68 -5.41
C LEU A 111 13.66 -0.24 -5.85
N PRO A 112 14.48 -0.73 -4.93
CA PRO A 112 15.62 -1.58 -5.26
C PRO A 112 15.16 -2.90 -5.88
N THR A 113 16.04 -3.49 -6.72
CA THR A 113 15.85 -4.82 -7.30
C THR A 113 16.80 -5.82 -6.66
N GLU A 114 16.27 -6.94 -6.20
CA GLU A 114 17.02 -8.01 -5.54
C GLU A 114 16.27 -9.34 -5.67
N CYS A 115 16.99 -10.47 -5.66
CA CYS A 115 16.40 -11.81 -5.70
C CYS A 115 16.43 -12.53 -4.34
N SER A 116 17.07 -11.94 -3.34
CA SER A 116 17.08 -12.43 -1.96
C SER A 116 16.21 -11.56 -1.06
N CYS A 117 15.27 -12.17 -0.31
CA CYS A 117 14.42 -11.44 0.62
C CYS A 117 15.22 -10.72 1.71
N GLU A 118 16.22 -11.39 2.29
CA GLU A 118 17.06 -10.80 3.33
C GLU A 118 17.80 -9.55 2.85
N ARG A 119 18.37 -9.63 1.65
CA ARG A 119 19.07 -8.49 1.06
C ARG A 119 18.13 -7.37 0.65
N LEU A 120 16.94 -7.71 0.13
CA LEU A 120 15.92 -6.73 -0.22
C LEU A 120 15.45 -5.96 1.03
N ILE A 121 15.25 -6.66 2.16
CA ILE A 121 14.96 -6.03 3.46
C ILE A 121 16.08 -5.07 3.87
N GLY A 122 17.34 -5.48 3.72
CA GLY A 122 18.51 -4.63 4.01
C GLY A 122 18.49 -3.34 3.17
N LEU A 123 18.24 -3.46 1.85
CA LEU A 123 18.15 -2.32 0.94
C LEU A 123 17.00 -1.37 1.31
N PHE A 124 15.82 -1.89 1.67
CA PHE A 124 14.73 -1.05 2.16
C PHE A 124 15.04 -0.40 3.52
N GLY A 125 15.81 -1.09 4.38
CA GLY A 125 16.31 -0.53 5.63
C GLY A 125 17.26 0.65 5.41
N GLU A 126 18.17 0.57 4.42
CA GLU A 126 19.05 1.66 4.04
C GLU A 126 18.30 2.90 3.50
N LEU A 127 17.10 2.70 2.98
CA LEU A 127 16.22 3.74 2.48
C LEU A 127 15.23 4.28 3.55
N ASP A 128 15.33 3.84 4.80
CA ASP A 128 14.34 4.11 5.87
C ASP A 128 12.90 3.71 5.50
N CYS A 129 12.76 2.71 4.62
CA CYS A 129 11.48 2.21 4.10
C CYS A 129 11.10 0.83 4.64
N TRP A 130 11.83 0.30 5.64
CA TRP A 130 11.53 -0.95 6.30
C TRP A 130 10.98 -0.72 7.70
N GLN A 131 9.81 -1.30 7.98
CA GLN A 131 9.17 -1.24 9.30
C GLN A 131 8.85 -2.66 9.77
N GLU A 132 9.51 -3.09 10.86
CA GLU A 132 9.27 -4.36 11.53
C GLU A 132 8.52 -4.13 12.85
N ASP A 133 7.20 -3.98 12.74
CA ASP A 133 6.30 -3.73 13.87
C ASP A 133 4.95 -4.38 13.59
N ASP A 134 4.56 -5.36 14.41
CA ASP A 134 3.30 -6.10 14.27
C ASP A 134 2.04 -5.20 14.36
N ASN A 135 2.17 -4.01 14.92
CA ASN A 135 1.09 -3.03 15.02
C ASN A 135 1.07 -2.04 13.85
N TYR A 136 2.05 -2.10 12.96
CA TYR A 136 2.10 -1.22 11.80
C TYR A 136 1.07 -1.63 10.76
N THR A 137 0.24 -0.69 10.32
CA THR A 137 -0.70 -0.91 9.21
C THR A 137 -0.10 -0.29 7.95
N PRO A 138 0.38 -1.10 7.00
CA PRO A 138 0.98 -0.60 5.78
C PRO A 138 -0.08 0.03 4.87
N LEU A 139 0.35 1.02 4.09
CA LEU A 139 -0.45 1.57 3.00
C LEU A 139 -0.30 0.68 1.75
N PRO A 140 -1.31 0.64 0.88
CA PRO A 140 -1.18 0.00 -0.43
C PRO A 140 -0.09 0.65 -1.29
N GLY A 141 0.74 -0.15 -1.92
CA GLY A 141 1.78 0.28 -2.88
C GLY A 141 3.07 0.78 -2.26
#